data_920ad4e6adc5b740e9df9773cf91508c
#
_entry.id   920ad4e6adc5b740e9df9773cf91508c
#
_cell.length_a   1.000
_cell.length_b   1.000
_cell.length_c   1.000
_cell.angle_alpha   90.00
_cell.angle_beta   90.00
_cell.angle_gamma   90.00
#
_symmetry.space_group_name_H-M   'P 1'
#
loop_
_entity.id
_entity.type
_entity.pdbx_description
1 polymer ?
#
loop_
_entity_poly.entity_id
_entity_poly.type
_entity_poly.pdbx_seq_one_letter_code
_entity_poly.pdbx_strand_id
1 'polypeptide(L)'
;MINIPITKLLFLDIETVGIQPDWKSLEENRPELAFQFQNYLDWFQKRFPEDADKPVGDMFVNRAALVPEFARIACISVAFVTDKGEIKMQTFSDPDEKKLLQETQKLLYRVGELGFYLCGHNVKGFDI
;
A
#
# COMPACT_ATOMS: atom_id res chain seq x y z
N MET A 1 27.32 8.16 -7.44
CA MET A 1 26.36 8.74 -6.48
C MET A 1 25.47 9.75 -7.19
N ILE A 2 24.16 9.60 -7.07
CA ILE A 2 23.21 10.55 -7.65
C ILE A 2 23.05 11.72 -6.67
N ASN A 3 23.24 12.92 -7.17
CA ASN A 3 23.17 14.13 -6.35
C ASN A 3 21.89 14.90 -6.69
N ILE A 4 20.78 14.56 -5.98
CA ILE A 4 19.48 15.17 -6.19
C ILE A 4 19.18 16.14 -5.03
N PRO A 5 18.84 17.40 -5.32
CA PRO A 5 18.45 18.33 -4.26
C PRO A 5 17.21 17.81 -3.50
N ILE A 6 17.20 18.01 -2.18
CA ILE A 6 16.06 17.59 -1.35
C ILE A 6 14.75 18.26 -1.81
N THR A 7 14.82 19.46 -2.37
CA THR A 7 13.64 20.17 -2.88
C THR A 7 13.05 19.56 -4.14
N LYS A 8 13.72 18.57 -4.75
CA LYS A 8 13.23 17.82 -5.91
C LYS A 8 12.80 16.41 -5.57
N LEU A 9 12.72 16.06 -4.29
CA LEU A 9 12.24 14.76 -3.83
C LEU A 9 10.79 14.86 -3.41
N LEU A 10 9.96 13.96 -3.92
CA LEU A 10 8.61 13.72 -3.43
C LEU A 10 8.65 12.44 -2.60
N PHE A 11 8.47 12.58 -1.30
CA PHE A 11 8.40 11.44 -0.39
C PHE A 11 7.02 10.81 -0.46
N LEU A 12 6.97 9.49 -0.57
CA LEU A 12 5.74 8.74 -0.75
C LEU A 12 5.66 7.60 0.27
N ASP A 13 4.51 7.46 0.89
CA ASP A 13 4.21 6.33 1.76
C ASP A 13 2.81 5.81 1.46
N ILE A 14 2.66 4.49 1.37
CA ILE A 14 1.39 3.83 1.08
C ILE A 14 1.03 2.93 2.26
N GLU A 15 -0.19 3.10 2.77
CA GLU A 15 -0.75 2.22 3.79
C GLU A 15 -1.82 1.34 3.16
N THR A 16 -1.73 0.04 3.42
CA THR A 16 -2.67 -0.94 2.91
C THR A 16 -3.44 -1.60 4.05
N VAL A 17 -4.60 -2.13 3.70
CA VAL A 17 -5.42 -2.95 4.60
C VAL A 17 -5.87 -4.18 3.85
N GLY A 18 -6.35 -5.20 4.55
CA GLY A 18 -6.98 -6.34 3.91
C GLY A 18 -8.18 -5.90 3.09
N ILE A 19 -8.43 -6.59 1.97
CA ILE A 19 -9.52 -6.24 1.04
C ILE A 19 -10.89 -6.34 1.70
N GLN A 20 -11.00 -7.14 2.76
CA GLN A 20 -12.19 -7.23 3.62
C GLN A 20 -11.73 -7.18 5.08
N PRO A 21 -12.58 -6.72 6.02
CA PRO A 21 -12.16 -6.53 7.41
C PRO A 21 -11.86 -7.84 8.14
N ASP A 22 -12.50 -8.95 7.76
CA ASP A 22 -12.28 -10.24 8.39
C ASP A 22 -12.56 -11.39 7.42
N TRP A 23 -12.29 -12.61 7.88
CA TRP A 23 -12.46 -13.81 7.06
C TRP A 23 -13.91 -14.06 6.65
N LYS A 24 -14.84 -13.84 7.57
CA LYS A 24 -16.26 -14.05 7.30
C LYS A 24 -16.73 -13.12 6.18
N SER A 25 -16.36 -11.85 6.25
CA SER A 25 -16.68 -10.86 5.22
C SER A 25 -16.07 -11.26 3.87
N LEU A 26 -14.85 -11.80 3.87
CA LEU A 26 -14.21 -12.28 2.66
C LEU A 26 -15.00 -13.44 2.04
N GLU A 27 -15.37 -14.42 2.83
CA GLU A 27 -16.15 -15.56 2.35
C GLU A 27 -17.51 -15.14 1.78
N GLU A 28 -18.18 -14.20 2.45
CA GLU A 28 -19.50 -13.74 2.03
C GLU A 28 -19.45 -12.85 0.80
N ASN A 29 -18.50 -11.94 0.72
CA ASN A 29 -18.46 -10.90 -0.32
C ASN A 29 -17.54 -11.25 -1.48
N ARG A 30 -16.49 -11.98 -1.24
CA ARG A 30 -15.46 -12.33 -2.24
C ARG A 30 -15.05 -13.78 -2.08
N PRO A 31 -15.98 -14.74 -2.32
CA PRO A 31 -15.66 -16.17 -2.12
C PRO A 31 -14.53 -16.67 -3.02
N GLU A 32 -14.35 -16.11 -4.20
CA GLU A 32 -13.25 -16.44 -5.09
C GLU A 32 -11.89 -16.11 -4.49
N LEU A 33 -11.81 -15.00 -3.76
CA LEU A 33 -10.58 -14.60 -3.06
C LEU A 33 -10.34 -15.45 -1.81
N ALA A 34 -11.41 -15.82 -1.11
CA ALA A 34 -11.30 -16.73 0.03
C ALA A 34 -10.71 -18.08 -0.39
N PHE A 35 -11.19 -18.61 -1.51
CA PHE A 35 -10.66 -19.84 -2.09
C PHE A 35 -9.17 -19.69 -2.44
N GLN A 36 -8.80 -18.61 -3.11
CA GLN A 36 -7.40 -18.34 -3.45
C GLN A 36 -6.53 -18.18 -2.23
N PHE A 37 -7.02 -17.50 -1.19
CA PHE A 37 -6.25 -17.32 0.04
C PHE A 37 -5.94 -18.68 0.70
N GLN A 38 -6.90 -19.59 0.72
CA GLN A 38 -6.66 -20.95 1.23
C GLN A 38 -5.61 -21.69 0.43
N ASN A 39 -5.59 -21.50 -0.90
CA ASN A 39 -4.55 -22.09 -1.74
C ASN A 39 -3.16 -21.52 -1.47
N TYR A 40 -3.09 -20.28 -0.98
CA TYR A 40 -1.83 -19.64 -0.58
C TYR A 40 -1.45 -19.91 0.87
N LEU A 41 -2.26 -20.66 1.62
CA LEU A 41 -2.06 -20.84 3.06
C LEU A 41 -0.69 -21.44 3.39
N ASP A 42 -0.22 -22.44 2.62
CA ASP A 42 1.10 -23.01 2.82
C ASP A 42 2.21 -21.97 2.69
N TRP A 43 2.08 -21.10 1.68
CA TRP A 43 3.03 -20.00 1.49
C TRP A 43 3.04 -19.04 2.68
N PHE A 44 1.86 -18.67 3.16
CA PHE A 44 1.74 -17.79 4.34
C PHE A 44 2.33 -18.44 5.58
N GLN A 45 2.09 -19.72 5.79
CA GLN A 45 2.62 -20.44 6.95
C GLN A 45 4.15 -20.51 6.93
N LYS A 46 4.74 -20.68 5.78
CA LYS A 46 6.21 -20.69 5.61
C LYS A 46 6.79 -19.29 5.76
N ARG A 47 6.10 -18.29 5.25
CA ARG A 47 6.56 -16.89 5.28
C ARG A 47 6.42 -16.28 6.67
N PHE A 48 5.39 -16.67 7.41
CA PHE A 48 5.06 -16.15 8.74
C PHE A 48 4.89 -17.30 9.73
N PRO A 49 5.99 -17.98 10.11
CA PRO A 49 5.90 -19.17 10.96
C PRO A 49 5.31 -18.90 12.34
N GLU A 50 5.38 -17.67 12.82
CA GLU A 50 4.78 -17.29 14.09
C GLU A 50 3.25 -17.39 14.09
N ASP A 51 2.63 -17.36 12.91
CA ASP A 51 1.18 -17.49 12.75
C ASP A 51 0.75 -18.83 12.15
N ALA A 52 1.71 -19.76 11.91
CA ALA A 52 1.47 -20.98 11.14
C ALA A 52 0.43 -21.92 11.76
N ASP A 53 0.30 -21.93 13.08
CA ASP A 53 -0.64 -22.79 13.83
C ASP A 53 -1.98 -22.10 14.10
N LYS A 54 -2.16 -20.85 13.67
CA LYS A 54 -3.40 -20.11 13.86
C LYS A 54 -4.45 -20.47 12.79
N PRO A 55 -5.74 -20.28 13.09
CA PRO A 55 -6.79 -20.47 12.08
C PRO A 55 -6.58 -19.59 10.85
N VAL A 56 -7.12 -20.03 9.70
CA VAL A 56 -6.99 -19.31 8.44
C VAL A 56 -7.49 -17.86 8.55
N GLY A 57 -8.57 -17.64 9.31
CA GLY A 57 -9.11 -16.29 9.51
C GLY A 57 -8.15 -15.35 10.22
N ASP A 58 -7.40 -15.84 11.20
CA ASP A 58 -6.38 -15.05 11.89
C ASP A 58 -5.22 -14.71 10.95
N MET A 59 -4.79 -15.67 10.14
CA MET A 59 -3.76 -15.43 9.13
C MET A 59 -4.21 -14.35 8.15
N PHE A 60 -5.46 -14.39 7.70
CA PHE A 60 -6.00 -13.37 6.81
C PHE A 60 -5.98 -11.98 7.45
N VAL A 61 -6.51 -11.86 8.67
CA VAL A 61 -6.55 -10.56 9.38
C VAL A 61 -5.15 -10.00 9.60
N ASN A 62 -4.19 -10.86 9.96
CA ASN A 62 -2.85 -10.40 10.34
C ASN A 62 -1.97 -10.09 9.13
N ARG A 63 -2.16 -10.77 8.00
CA ARG A 63 -1.15 -10.76 6.92
C ARG A 63 -1.67 -10.38 5.54
N ALA A 64 -2.99 -10.31 5.33
CA ALA A 64 -3.56 -10.04 4.01
C ALA A 64 -3.09 -8.70 3.43
N ALA A 65 -2.92 -7.68 4.26
CA ALA A 65 -2.49 -6.37 3.84
C ALA A 65 -1.09 -6.34 3.22
N LEU A 66 -0.30 -7.39 3.42
CA LEU A 66 1.07 -7.49 2.89
C LEU A 66 1.13 -8.11 1.49
N VAL A 67 0.01 -8.61 0.97
CA VAL A 67 -0.04 -9.31 -0.33
C VAL A 67 -1.05 -8.58 -1.23
N PRO A 68 -0.60 -8.07 -2.39
CA PRO A 68 -1.45 -7.23 -3.25
C PRO A 68 -2.79 -7.86 -3.62
N GLU A 69 -2.83 -9.17 -3.85
CA GLU A 69 -4.05 -9.88 -4.24
C GLU A 69 -5.14 -9.82 -3.17
N PHE A 70 -4.75 -9.64 -1.91
CA PHE A 70 -5.66 -9.67 -0.75
C PHE A 70 -5.70 -8.33 -0.01
N ALA A 71 -5.10 -7.30 -0.59
CA ALA A 71 -4.99 -5.99 0.02
C ALA A 71 -5.67 -4.92 -0.83
N ARG A 72 -5.98 -3.81 -0.19
CA ARG A 72 -6.33 -2.58 -0.90
C ARG A 72 -5.57 -1.42 -0.27
N ILE A 73 -5.38 -0.37 -1.05
CA ILE A 73 -4.73 0.83 -0.56
C ILE A 73 -5.74 1.62 0.28
N ALA A 74 -5.38 1.89 1.54
CA ALA A 74 -6.20 2.66 2.46
C ALA A 74 -5.89 4.15 2.36
N CYS A 75 -4.61 4.51 2.29
CA CYS A 75 -4.22 5.90 2.09
C CYS A 75 -2.84 5.99 1.45
N ILE A 76 -2.59 7.13 0.81
CA ILE A 76 -1.31 7.47 0.22
C ILE A 76 -0.93 8.84 0.75
N SER A 77 0.25 8.94 1.38
CA SER A 77 0.78 10.21 1.88
C SER A 77 1.96 10.62 1.05
N VAL A 78 2.01 11.90 0.71
CA VAL A 78 3.14 12.49 -0.01
C VAL A 78 3.63 13.71 0.74
N ALA A 79 4.93 14.00 0.62
CA ALA A 79 5.54 15.16 1.26
C ALA A 79 6.68 15.66 0.40
N PHE A 80 6.93 16.96 0.47
CA PHE A 80 8.11 17.56 -0.15
C PHE A 80 8.61 18.72 0.69
N VAL A 81 9.86 19.10 0.47
CA VAL A 81 10.50 20.23 1.17
C VAL A 81 10.54 21.41 0.20
N THR A 82 10.02 22.55 0.65
CA THR A 82 10.02 23.79 -0.14
C THR A 82 11.42 24.43 -0.15
N ASP A 83 11.62 25.38 -1.06
CA ASP A 83 12.87 26.16 -1.14
C ASP A 83 13.18 26.91 0.16
N LYS A 84 12.16 27.19 0.98
CA LYS A 84 12.31 27.84 2.28
C LYS A 84 12.58 26.85 3.42
N GLY A 85 12.69 25.55 3.12
CA GLY A 85 12.91 24.51 4.12
C GLY A 85 11.66 24.05 4.86
N GLU A 86 10.48 24.46 4.40
CA GLU A 86 9.22 24.00 4.99
C GLU A 86 8.80 22.66 4.41
N ILE A 87 8.17 21.81 5.24
CA ILE A 87 7.63 20.53 4.80
C ILE A 87 6.16 20.71 4.49
N LYS A 88 5.77 20.35 3.27
CA LYS A 88 4.37 20.30 2.84
C LYS A 88 3.96 18.84 2.70
N MET A 89 2.80 18.49 3.26
CA MET A 89 2.28 17.12 3.23
C MET A 89 0.85 17.12 2.73
N GLN A 90 0.50 16.04 2.04
CA GLN A 90 -0.87 15.77 1.60
C GLN A 90 -1.14 14.28 1.72
N THR A 91 -2.31 13.93 2.24
CA THR A 91 -2.75 12.54 2.35
C THR A 91 -4.01 12.35 1.52
N PHE A 92 -3.99 11.33 0.68
CA PHE A 92 -5.15 10.88 -0.09
C PHE A 92 -5.76 9.69 0.63
N SER A 93 -7.05 9.76 0.89
CA SER A 93 -7.79 8.69 1.56
C SER A 93 -9.22 8.70 1.02
N ASP A 94 -9.69 7.54 0.57
CA ASP A 94 -11.05 7.39 0.05
C ASP A 94 -11.45 5.92 0.20
N PRO A 95 -12.67 5.64 0.68
CA PRO A 95 -13.17 4.26 0.70
C PRO A 95 -13.20 3.62 -0.69
N ASP A 96 -13.35 4.42 -1.74
CA ASP A 96 -13.25 3.97 -3.12
C ASP A 96 -11.77 4.06 -3.57
N GLU A 97 -11.11 2.92 -3.63
CA GLU A 97 -9.69 2.83 -4.04
C GLU A 97 -9.47 3.45 -5.43
N LYS A 98 -10.42 3.31 -6.33
CA LYS A 98 -10.30 3.88 -7.68
C LYS A 98 -10.18 5.40 -7.64
N LYS A 99 -11.01 6.07 -6.83
CA LYS A 99 -10.94 7.52 -6.65
C LYS A 99 -9.62 7.94 -6.03
N LEU A 100 -9.18 7.22 -5.00
CA LEU A 100 -7.89 7.46 -4.35
C LEU A 100 -6.75 7.38 -5.35
N LEU A 101 -6.73 6.34 -6.17
CA LEU A 101 -5.69 6.15 -7.19
C LEU A 101 -5.74 7.24 -8.27
N GLN A 102 -6.92 7.66 -8.69
CA GLN A 102 -7.09 8.72 -9.68
C GLN A 102 -6.56 10.06 -9.17
N GLU A 103 -6.86 10.42 -7.92
CA GLU A 103 -6.37 11.65 -7.32
C GLU A 103 -4.84 11.63 -7.14
N THR A 104 -4.30 10.49 -6.71
CA THR A 104 -2.86 10.30 -6.58
C THR A 104 -2.17 10.41 -7.94
N GLN A 105 -2.75 9.81 -8.97
CA GLN A 105 -2.19 9.83 -10.32
C GLN A 105 -2.09 11.26 -10.85
N LYS A 106 -3.09 12.10 -10.61
CA LYS A 106 -3.06 13.50 -11.01
C LYS A 106 -1.88 14.23 -10.38
N LEU A 107 -1.64 14.00 -9.09
CA LEU A 107 -0.51 14.60 -8.40
C LEU A 107 0.82 14.11 -8.97
N LEU A 108 0.96 12.79 -9.19
CA LEU A 108 2.20 12.22 -9.70
C LEU A 108 2.54 12.74 -11.10
N TYR A 109 1.55 12.90 -11.97
CA TYR A 109 1.75 13.52 -13.27
C TYR A 109 2.29 14.94 -13.13
N ARG A 110 1.66 15.73 -12.27
CA ARG A 110 2.05 17.13 -12.08
C ARG A 110 3.47 17.25 -11.55
N VAL A 111 3.83 16.47 -10.53
CA VAL A 111 5.18 16.53 -9.95
C VAL A 111 6.23 15.97 -10.90
N GLY A 112 5.86 14.99 -11.74
CA GLY A 112 6.73 14.48 -12.79
C GLY A 112 7.08 15.55 -13.81
N GLU A 113 6.09 16.34 -14.25
CA GLU A 113 6.30 17.46 -15.16
C GLU A 113 7.21 18.53 -14.54
N LEU A 114 7.18 18.70 -13.22
CA LEU A 114 8.02 19.64 -12.50
C LEU A 114 9.42 19.11 -12.18
N GLY A 115 9.73 17.88 -12.60
CA GLY A 115 11.06 17.29 -12.44
C GLY A 115 11.35 16.73 -11.07
N PHE A 116 10.33 16.32 -10.31
CA PHE A 116 10.52 15.65 -9.04
C PHE A 116 10.90 14.18 -9.21
N TYR A 117 11.61 13.64 -8.23
CA TYR A 117 11.94 12.23 -8.12
C TYR A 117 11.21 11.62 -6.93
N LEU A 118 10.73 10.38 -7.08
CA LEU A 118 10.07 9.67 -5.98
C LEU A 118 11.08 9.11 -4.98
N CYS A 119 10.76 9.24 -3.71
CA CYS A 119 11.57 8.72 -2.61
C CYS A 119 10.67 8.06 -1.58
N GLY A 120 10.99 6.86 -1.15
CA GLY A 120 10.21 6.15 -0.16
C GLY A 120 10.97 4.95 0.39
N HIS A 121 10.43 4.38 1.46
CA HIS A 121 11.00 3.17 2.04
C HIS A 121 10.51 1.96 1.23
N ASN A 122 11.45 1.14 0.74
CA ASN A 122 11.14 -0.07 -0.02
C ASN A 122 10.20 0.18 -1.22
N VAL A 123 10.37 1.32 -1.90
CA VAL A 123 9.48 1.76 -2.98
C VAL A 123 9.40 0.72 -4.10
N LYS A 124 10.53 0.15 -4.51
CA LYS A 124 10.57 -0.84 -5.59
C LYS A 124 9.94 -2.18 -5.21
N GLY A 125 9.98 -2.54 -3.94
CA GLY A 125 9.48 -3.83 -3.48
C GLY A 125 8.01 -3.82 -3.09
N PHE A 126 7.47 -2.67 -2.69
CA PHE A 126 6.12 -2.59 -2.14
C PHE A 126 5.28 -1.48 -2.77
N ASP A 127 5.77 -0.24 -2.82
CA ASP A 127 4.96 0.92 -3.22
C ASP A 127 4.84 1.10 -4.74
N ILE A 128 5.72 0.48 -5.49
CA ILE A 128 5.70 0.53 -6.96
C ILE A 128 5.57 -0.90 -7.58
#